data_c71be9c70bffd9779e4c73965e0f9960
#
_entry.id   c71be9c70bffd9779e4c73965e0f9960
#
_cell.length_a   1.000
_cell.length_b   1.000
_cell.length_c   1.000
_cell.angle_alpha   90.00
_cell.angle_beta   90.00
_cell.angle_gamma   90.00
#
_symmetry.space_group_name_H-M   'P 1'
#
loop_
_entity.id
_entity.type
_entity.pdbx_description
1 polymer ?
#
loop_
_entity_poly.entity_id
_entity_poly.type
_entity_poly.pdbx_seq_one_letter_code
_entity_poly.pdbx_strand_id
1 'polypeptide(L)'
;SIVTEMYWDRSVALRDGVTITELFFRTGQYNQHVYVAGVDLTKVTFTPGTKDDKNVPAVDENSDAILPYHAYAAEQNGKKVWLGVNGDFYTAKYEVMGIFFKDGVAINDKAWSGHEAVVYQLKNGESYIGLAEEALKHGDQLLHAVGGYGTLIDGGQITSEYMDVEDAAIASDFHPRTS
;
A
#
# COMPACT_ATOMS: atom_id res chain seq x y z
N SER A 1 -11.00 8.61 -24.46
CA SER A 1 -11.23 8.28 -23.03
C SER A 1 -11.15 6.78 -22.84
N ILE A 2 -10.45 6.32 -21.81
CA ILE A 2 -10.38 4.90 -21.45
C ILE A 2 -11.75 4.44 -20.91
N VAL A 3 -12.43 5.29 -20.16
CA VAL A 3 -13.80 5.04 -19.65
C VAL A 3 -14.80 5.24 -20.78
N THR A 4 -15.56 4.19 -21.11
CA THR A 4 -16.59 4.21 -22.15
C THR A 4 -17.98 4.46 -21.60
N GLU A 5 -18.23 4.09 -20.34
CA GLU A 5 -19.49 4.29 -19.64
C GLU A 5 -19.23 4.41 -18.13
N MET A 6 -19.84 5.37 -17.46
CA MET A 6 -19.83 5.53 -16.01
C MET A 6 -21.18 5.12 -15.46
N TYR A 7 -21.22 4.11 -14.60
CA TYR A 7 -22.45 3.65 -13.96
C TYR A 7 -22.73 4.41 -12.68
N TRP A 8 -21.71 4.58 -11.83
CA TRP A 8 -21.76 5.47 -10.68
C TRP A 8 -20.38 5.93 -10.22
N ASP A 9 -20.40 7.07 -9.58
CA ASP A 9 -19.31 7.73 -8.90
C ASP A 9 -19.89 8.32 -7.61
N ARG A 10 -19.47 7.81 -6.47
CA ARG A 10 -19.99 8.27 -5.19
C ARG A 10 -18.90 8.25 -4.13
N SER A 11 -18.86 9.34 -3.36
CA SER A 11 -17.87 9.57 -2.32
C SER A 11 -18.52 9.67 -0.96
N VAL A 12 -17.86 9.10 0.05
CA VAL A 12 -18.27 9.15 1.45
C VAL A 12 -17.06 9.55 2.30
N ALA A 13 -17.23 10.56 3.13
CA ALA A 13 -16.27 10.88 4.17
C ALA A 13 -16.49 9.92 5.36
N LEU A 14 -15.52 9.10 5.65
CA LEU A 14 -15.53 8.21 6.84
C LEU A 14 -15.25 8.99 8.11
N ARG A 15 -14.40 10.01 7.98
CA ARG A 15 -14.08 11.02 9.00
C ARG A 15 -13.39 12.20 8.34
N ASP A 16 -13.10 13.24 9.11
CA ASP A 16 -12.25 14.33 8.65
C ASP A 16 -10.85 13.79 8.27
N GLY A 17 -10.44 14.04 7.03
CA GLY A 17 -9.18 13.56 6.46
C GLY A 17 -9.20 12.16 5.86
N VAL A 18 -10.36 11.47 5.83
CA VAL A 18 -10.47 10.14 5.20
C VAL A 18 -11.75 10.04 4.37
N THR A 19 -11.59 9.90 3.07
CA THR A 19 -12.69 9.77 2.10
C THR A 19 -12.51 8.51 1.27
N ILE A 20 -13.61 7.80 1.01
CA ILE A 20 -13.67 6.71 0.04
C ILE A 20 -14.54 7.14 -1.13
N THR A 21 -14.02 6.99 -2.33
CA THR A 21 -14.76 7.12 -3.59
C THR A 21 -14.91 5.75 -4.22
N GLU A 22 -16.15 5.35 -4.46
CA GLU A 22 -16.49 4.13 -5.18
C GLU A 22 -16.82 4.50 -6.63
N LEU A 23 -16.11 3.87 -7.57
CA LEU A 23 -16.30 4.04 -9.01
C LEU A 23 -16.74 2.70 -9.61
N PHE A 24 -17.81 2.73 -10.40
CA PHE A 24 -18.18 1.59 -11.23
C PHE A 24 -18.38 2.07 -12.66
N PHE A 25 -17.56 1.56 -13.56
CA PHE A 25 -17.50 2.02 -14.94
C PHE A 25 -17.09 0.90 -15.89
N ARG A 26 -17.20 1.19 -17.19
CA ARG A 26 -16.81 0.29 -18.25
C ARG A 26 -15.57 0.82 -18.98
N THR A 27 -14.66 -0.09 -19.29
CA THR A 27 -13.53 0.14 -20.20
C THR A 27 -13.58 -0.89 -21.34
N GLY A 28 -13.91 -0.44 -22.55
CA GLY A 28 -14.15 -1.36 -23.67
C GLY A 28 -15.27 -2.36 -23.33
N GLN A 29 -14.95 -3.65 -23.24
CA GLN A 29 -15.92 -4.71 -22.93
C GLN A 29 -15.95 -5.13 -21.45
N TYR A 30 -15.10 -4.54 -20.60
CA TYR A 30 -14.94 -4.95 -19.20
C TYR A 30 -15.52 -3.92 -18.23
N ASN A 31 -16.20 -4.42 -17.21
CA ASN A 31 -16.64 -3.59 -16.09
C ASN A 31 -15.53 -3.51 -15.04
N GLN A 32 -15.33 -2.33 -14.51
CA GLN A 32 -14.35 -2.01 -13.47
C GLN A 32 -15.07 -1.52 -12.23
N HIS A 33 -14.70 -2.07 -11.08
CA HIS A 33 -15.19 -1.62 -9.78
C HIS A 33 -13.98 -1.21 -8.94
N VAL A 34 -13.85 0.07 -8.66
CA VAL A 34 -12.66 0.67 -8.05
C VAL A 34 -13.04 1.44 -6.80
N TYR A 35 -12.27 1.28 -5.75
CA TYR A 35 -12.33 2.09 -4.55
C TYR A 35 -11.07 2.95 -4.48
N VAL A 36 -11.26 4.27 -4.37
CA VAL A 36 -10.16 5.24 -4.20
C VAL A 36 -10.23 5.81 -2.80
N ALA A 37 -9.18 5.63 -2.02
CA ALA A 37 -9.04 6.24 -0.71
C ALA A 37 -8.29 7.57 -0.80
N GLY A 38 -8.93 8.65 -0.39
CA GLY A 38 -8.30 9.95 -0.16
C GLY A 38 -7.96 10.09 1.32
N VAL A 39 -6.67 10.26 1.64
CA VAL A 39 -6.19 10.27 3.03
C VAL A 39 -5.31 11.48 3.27
N ASP A 40 -5.69 12.31 4.24
CA ASP A 40 -4.89 13.44 4.73
C ASP A 40 -4.00 12.97 5.89
N LEU A 41 -2.72 12.72 5.60
CA LEU A 41 -1.75 12.24 6.58
C LEU A 41 -1.38 13.27 7.66
N THR A 42 -1.89 14.50 7.59
CA THR A 42 -1.81 15.46 8.71
C THR A 42 -2.87 15.17 9.80
N LYS A 43 -3.90 14.40 9.48
CA LYS A 43 -5.05 14.09 10.36
C LYS A 43 -5.13 12.64 10.79
N VAL A 44 -4.48 11.76 10.06
CA VAL A 44 -4.41 10.32 10.35
C VAL A 44 -3.00 9.80 10.14
N THR A 45 -2.67 8.71 10.79
CA THR A 45 -1.35 8.09 10.70
C THR A 45 -1.40 6.91 9.75
N PHE A 46 -0.41 6.81 8.87
CA PHE A 46 -0.08 5.59 8.16
C PHE A 46 0.66 4.65 9.13
N THR A 47 0.27 3.38 9.17
CA THR A 47 0.93 2.37 10.00
C THR A 47 0.90 1.02 9.30
N PRO A 48 2.04 0.34 9.12
CA PRO A 48 2.08 -1.01 8.59
C PRO A 48 1.34 -1.99 9.51
N GLY A 49 0.47 -2.82 8.93
CA GLY A 49 -0.17 -3.91 9.64
C GLY A 49 0.80 -5.06 9.90
N THR A 50 0.85 -5.56 11.13
CA THR A 50 1.74 -6.65 11.53
C THR A 50 1.01 -7.60 12.48
N LYS A 51 1.58 -8.79 12.70
CA LYS A 51 1.03 -9.77 13.63
C LYS A 51 0.94 -9.18 15.04
N ASP A 52 -0.26 -9.23 15.62
CA ASP A 52 -0.56 -8.71 16.97
C ASP A 52 -0.20 -7.21 17.14
N ASP A 53 -0.12 -6.46 16.03
CA ASP A 53 0.33 -5.06 16.00
C ASP A 53 1.76 -4.86 16.57
N LYS A 54 2.60 -5.91 16.59
CA LYS A 54 3.98 -5.88 17.07
C LYS A 54 4.96 -5.72 15.90
N ASN A 55 6.21 -5.44 16.21
CA ASN A 55 7.30 -5.33 15.23
C ASN A 55 7.80 -6.72 14.80
N VAL A 56 6.93 -7.50 14.23
CA VAL A 56 7.17 -8.85 13.70
C VAL A 56 6.59 -8.94 12.29
N PRO A 57 6.98 -9.93 11.47
CA PRO A 57 6.46 -10.09 10.13
C PRO A 57 4.93 -10.01 10.06
N ALA A 58 4.43 -9.37 9.02
CA ALA A 58 3.00 -9.11 8.85
C ALA A 58 2.21 -10.37 8.49
N VAL A 59 2.84 -11.34 7.86
CA VAL A 59 2.19 -12.54 7.31
C VAL A 59 2.24 -13.67 8.32
N ASP A 60 1.10 -14.33 8.51
CA ASP A 60 0.96 -15.52 9.33
C ASP A 60 0.51 -16.69 8.43
N GLU A 61 1.25 -17.78 8.43
CA GLU A 61 0.98 -18.98 7.63
C GLU A 61 -0.40 -19.61 7.88
N ASN A 62 -1.04 -19.25 8.99
CA ASN A 62 -2.36 -19.76 9.38
C ASN A 62 -3.48 -18.75 9.12
N SER A 63 -3.20 -17.62 8.48
CA SER A 63 -4.18 -16.54 8.29
C SER A 63 -4.57 -16.38 6.83
N ASP A 64 -5.80 -16.71 6.48
CA ASP A 64 -6.41 -16.47 5.17
C ASP A 64 -6.92 -15.03 5.01
N ALA A 65 -7.02 -14.27 6.11
CA ALA A 65 -7.62 -12.94 6.15
C ALA A 65 -6.71 -11.96 6.91
N ILE A 66 -5.50 -11.79 6.40
CA ILE A 66 -4.42 -11.05 7.07
C ILE A 66 -4.83 -9.61 7.37
N LEU A 67 -5.40 -8.89 6.39
CA LEU A 67 -5.74 -7.48 6.54
C LEU A 67 -6.78 -7.22 7.63
N PRO A 68 -7.96 -7.90 7.67
CA PRO A 68 -8.91 -7.75 8.77
C PRO A 68 -8.33 -8.16 10.13
N TYR A 69 -7.49 -9.18 10.18
CA TYR A 69 -6.84 -9.62 11.41
C TYR A 69 -5.89 -8.54 11.96
N HIS A 70 -5.05 -7.95 11.10
CA HIS A 70 -4.13 -6.89 11.51
C HIS A 70 -4.87 -5.62 11.95
N ALA A 71 -5.97 -5.26 11.28
CA ALA A 71 -6.83 -4.15 11.70
C ALA A 71 -7.42 -4.41 13.10
N TYR A 72 -7.95 -5.60 13.33
CA TYR A 72 -8.46 -6.01 14.63
C TYR A 72 -7.38 -5.95 15.72
N ALA A 73 -6.17 -6.48 15.44
CA ALA A 73 -5.06 -6.46 16.40
C ALA A 73 -4.63 -5.04 16.77
N ALA A 74 -4.57 -4.14 15.78
CA ALA A 74 -4.28 -2.73 15.99
C ALA A 74 -5.34 -2.05 16.88
N GLU A 75 -6.63 -2.36 16.66
CA GLU A 75 -7.71 -1.82 17.48
C GLU A 75 -7.68 -2.34 18.93
N GLN A 76 -7.28 -3.60 19.16
CA GLN A 76 -7.07 -4.14 20.52
C GLN A 76 -5.91 -3.41 21.23
N ASN A 77 -4.96 -2.85 20.50
CA ASN A 77 -3.88 -2.04 21.02
C ASN A 77 -4.21 -0.52 21.07
N GLY A 78 -5.50 -0.17 21.00
CA GLY A 78 -5.99 1.19 21.20
C GLY A 78 -5.92 2.09 19.97
N LYS A 79 -5.56 1.57 18.80
CA LYS A 79 -5.60 2.30 17.53
C LYS A 79 -7.04 2.31 17.00
N LYS A 80 -7.40 3.33 16.23
CA LYS A 80 -8.63 3.36 15.45
C LYS A 80 -8.30 3.15 13.98
N VAL A 81 -8.64 2.02 13.42
CA VAL A 81 -8.39 1.70 12.01
C VAL A 81 -9.56 2.19 11.16
N TRP A 82 -9.25 3.01 10.16
CA TRP A 82 -10.23 3.56 9.23
C TRP A 82 -10.21 2.89 7.87
N LEU A 83 -9.01 2.53 7.43
CA LEU A 83 -8.74 1.89 6.14
C LEU A 83 -7.62 0.88 6.28
N GLY A 84 -7.64 -0.13 5.42
CA GLY A 84 -6.55 -1.05 5.22
C GLY A 84 -6.42 -1.39 3.74
N VAL A 85 -5.19 -1.46 3.27
CA VAL A 85 -4.85 -1.90 1.91
C VAL A 85 -3.75 -2.94 1.99
N ASN A 86 -3.66 -3.78 0.98
CA ASN A 86 -2.53 -4.70 0.86
C ASN A 86 -1.24 -3.90 0.73
N GLY A 87 -0.17 -4.44 1.30
CA GLY A 87 1.17 -3.89 1.19
C GLY A 87 2.04 -4.71 0.23
N ASP A 88 3.27 -4.94 0.65
CA ASP A 88 4.31 -5.61 -0.12
C ASP A 88 4.05 -7.09 -0.40
N PHE A 89 4.86 -7.65 -1.30
CA PHE A 89 4.93 -9.08 -1.59
C PHE A 89 5.62 -9.85 -0.47
N TYR A 90 5.39 -11.16 -0.44
CA TYR A 90 6.01 -12.07 0.52
C TYR A 90 6.39 -13.39 -0.14
N THR A 91 7.39 -14.05 0.42
CA THR A 91 7.87 -15.34 -0.05
C THR A 91 6.90 -16.48 0.32
N ALA A 92 7.12 -17.67 -0.26
CA ALA A 92 6.40 -18.88 0.16
C ALA A 92 6.64 -19.27 1.64
N LYS A 93 7.60 -18.65 2.31
CA LYS A 93 7.89 -18.82 3.75
C LYS A 93 7.27 -17.68 4.59
N TYR A 94 6.42 -16.85 3.98
CA TYR A 94 5.77 -15.70 4.63
C TYR A 94 6.75 -14.61 5.12
N GLU A 95 7.89 -14.48 4.45
CA GLU A 95 8.86 -13.41 4.69
C GLU A 95 8.55 -12.23 3.77
N VAL A 96 8.52 -11.01 4.30
CA VAL A 96 8.33 -9.79 3.51
C VAL A 96 9.50 -9.64 2.52
N MET A 97 9.22 -9.35 1.26
CA MET A 97 10.24 -9.31 0.22
C MET A 97 10.91 -7.96 0.10
N GLY A 98 10.16 -6.85 0.19
CA GLY A 98 10.71 -5.50 0.12
C GLY A 98 11.02 -4.90 1.48
N ILE A 99 11.41 -3.63 1.47
CA ILE A 99 11.67 -2.86 2.69
C ILE A 99 10.42 -2.79 3.57
N PHE A 100 10.58 -3.06 4.86
CA PHE A 100 9.46 -3.02 5.80
C PHE A 100 9.93 -2.51 7.17
N PHE A 101 9.44 -1.33 7.56
CA PHE A 101 9.73 -0.70 8.85
C PHE A 101 8.43 -0.40 9.58
N LYS A 102 8.39 -0.66 10.87
CA LYS A 102 7.29 -0.29 11.75
C LYS A 102 7.82 0.31 13.05
N ASP A 103 7.29 1.47 13.42
CA ASP A 103 7.65 2.19 14.65
C ASP A 103 9.18 2.40 14.80
N GLY A 104 9.87 2.65 13.67
CA GLY A 104 11.32 2.81 13.62
C GLY A 104 12.13 1.51 13.70
N VAL A 105 11.48 0.36 13.71
CA VAL A 105 12.14 -0.95 13.74
C VAL A 105 12.11 -1.58 12.35
N ALA A 106 13.28 -1.99 11.86
CA ALA A 106 13.40 -2.73 10.62
C ALA A 106 12.93 -4.18 10.82
N ILE A 107 11.88 -4.56 10.11
CA ILE A 107 11.47 -5.96 9.96
C ILE A 107 12.21 -6.56 8.76
N ASN A 108 12.33 -5.78 7.68
CA ASN A 108 13.23 -6.04 6.57
C ASN A 108 13.83 -4.71 6.09
N ASP A 109 15.16 -4.64 6.01
CA ASP A 109 15.92 -3.47 5.55
C ASP A 109 16.50 -3.63 4.14
N LYS A 110 16.03 -4.63 3.40
CA LYS A 110 16.51 -4.93 2.05
C LYS A 110 15.44 -4.61 1.02
N ALA A 111 15.83 -3.83 0.01
CA ALA A 111 15.01 -3.68 -1.18
C ALA A 111 14.97 -5.01 -1.96
N TRP A 112 13.82 -5.30 -2.55
CA TRP A 112 13.71 -6.39 -3.50
C TRP A 112 14.08 -5.86 -4.89
N SER A 113 15.07 -6.47 -5.53
CA SER A 113 15.55 -6.05 -6.85
C SER A 113 14.41 -6.05 -7.89
N GLY A 114 14.24 -4.93 -8.59
CA GLY A 114 13.16 -4.71 -9.54
C GLY A 114 11.81 -4.30 -8.93
N HIS A 115 11.72 -4.19 -7.59
CA HIS A 115 10.53 -3.78 -6.85
C HIS A 115 10.96 -2.81 -5.76
N GLU A 116 11.40 -1.63 -6.18
CA GLU A 116 12.12 -0.72 -5.30
C GLU A 116 11.26 0.46 -4.84
N ALA A 117 10.03 0.60 -5.37
CA ALA A 117 9.11 1.63 -4.91
C ALA A 117 8.66 1.37 -3.48
N VAL A 118 8.56 2.41 -2.69
CA VAL A 118 8.19 2.36 -1.28
C VAL A 118 7.35 3.56 -0.90
N VAL A 119 6.35 3.34 -0.05
CA VAL A 119 5.73 4.40 0.75
C VAL A 119 6.41 4.42 2.10
N TYR A 120 6.85 5.59 2.56
CA TYR A 120 7.52 5.70 3.85
C TYR A 120 7.17 6.99 4.58
N GLN A 121 7.27 6.94 5.90
CA GLN A 121 7.03 8.05 6.81
C GLN A 121 8.21 8.24 7.74
N LEU A 122 8.58 9.48 7.98
CA LEU A 122 9.60 9.88 8.92
C LEU A 122 9.00 10.20 10.30
N LYS A 123 9.84 10.21 11.34
CA LYS A 123 9.45 10.53 12.72
C LYS A 123 8.94 11.97 12.89
N ASN A 124 9.27 12.87 11.97
CA ASN A 124 8.73 14.23 11.94
C ASN A 124 7.32 14.32 11.34
N GLY A 125 6.76 13.18 10.85
CA GLY A 125 5.42 13.08 10.24
C GLY A 125 5.40 13.24 8.72
N GLU A 126 6.49 13.62 8.08
CA GLU A 126 6.56 13.71 6.63
C GLU A 126 6.44 12.32 5.99
N SER A 127 5.69 12.23 4.89
CA SER A 127 5.43 10.98 4.18
C SER A 127 5.77 11.12 2.70
N TYR A 128 6.32 10.07 2.13
CA TYR A 128 6.84 10.06 0.76
C TYR A 128 6.48 8.77 0.03
N ILE A 129 6.43 8.86 -1.29
CA ILE A 129 6.55 7.73 -2.19
C ILE A 129 7.87 7.93 -2.94
N GLY A 130 8.74 6.93 -2.97
CA GLY A 130 10.05 7.02 -3.58
C GLY A 130 10.73 5.66 -3.68
N LEU A 131 12.05 5.66 -3.73
CA LEU A 131 12.83 4.43 -3.81
C LEU A 131 13.25 3.95 -2.41
N ALA A 132 13.37 2.63 -2.24
CA ALA A 132 13.79 2.01 -0.98
C ALA A 132 15.17 2.52 -0.53
N GLU A 133 16.11 2.72 -1.46
CA GLU A 133 17.44 3.28 -1.14
C GLU A 133 17.37 4.72 -0.60
N GLU A 134 16.39 5.50 -1.04
CA GLU A 134 16.17 6.86 -0.53
C GLU A 134 15.59 6.81 0.87
N ALA A 135 14.60 5.95 1.11
CA ALA A 135 14.03 5.74 2.43
C ALA A 135 15.12 5.30 3.43
N LEU A 136 15.98 4.38 3.06
CA LEU A 136 17.07 3.87 3.92
C LEU A 136 18.12 4.94 4.27
N LYS A 137 18.33 5.97 3.42
CA LYS A 137 19.23 7.10 3.74
C LYS A 137 18.77 7.91 4.94
N HIS A 138 17.50 7.87 5.30
CA HIS A 138 16.98 8.55 6.49
C HIS A 138 17.37 7.88 7.81
N GLY A 139 17.86 6.63 7.77
CA GLY A 139 18.39 5.94 8.95
C GLY A 139 17.39 5.87 10.10
N ASP A 140 17.80 6.35 11.27
CA ASP A 140 16.98 6.35 12.48
C ASP A 140 15.79 7.32 12.45
N GLN A 141 15.66 8.18 11.45
CA GLN A 141 14.50 9.04 11.24
C GLN A 141 13.35 8.30 10.56
N LEU A 142 13.60 7.14 9.96
CA LEU A 142 12.57 6.33 9.32
C LEU A 142 11.63 5.73 10.38
N LEU A 143 10.35 6.05 10.28
CA LEU A 143 9.32 5.56 11.22
C LEU A 143 8.62 4.32 10.67
N HIS A 144 8.04 4.45 9.47
CA HIS A 144 7.33 3.40 8.77
C HIS A 144 7.79 3.33 7.32
N ALA A 145 7.86 2.12 6.75
CA ALA A 145 8.04 1.91 5.34
C ALA A 145 7.39 0.60 4.91
N VAL A 146 6.78 0.61 3.74
CA VAL A 146 6.21 -0.58 3.09
C VAL A 146 6.58 -0.54 1.62
N GLY A 147 7.20 -1.59 1.14
CA GLY A 147 7.55 -1.75 -0.27
C GLY A 147 6.32 -1.90 -1.16
N GLY A 148 6.51 -1.66 -2.43
CA GLY A 148 5.55 -1.84 -3.50
C GLY A 148 6.26 -2.39 -4.73
N TYR A 149 5.56 -2.39 -5.86
CA TYR A 149 6.09 -2.95 -7.10
C TYR A 149 6.85 -1.89 -7.91
N GLY A 150 6.17 -0.85 -8.32
CA GLY A 150 6.73 0.24 -9.11
C GLY A 150 5.92 1.51 -8.94
N THR A 151 6.49 2.63 -9.34
CA THR A 151 5.82 3.92 -9.30
C THR A 151 4.89 4.07 -10.51
N LEU A 152 3.59 4.16 -10.29
CA LEU A 152 2.59 4.30 -11.35
C LEU A 152 2.46 5.73 -11.85
N ILE A 153 2.56 6.69 -10.94
CA ILE A 153 2.42 8.13 -11.22
C ILE A 153 3.55 8.87 -10.51
N ASP A 154 4.30 9.66 -11.25
CA ASP A 154 5.30 10.58 -10.73
C ASP A 154 5.07 11.98 -11.30
N GLY A 155 5.15 13.01 -10.47
CA GLY A 155 4.91 14.40 -10.86
C GLY A 155 3.59 14.63 -11.60
N GLY A 156 2.56 13.79 -11.33
CA GLY A 156 1.27 13.83 -12.01
C GLY A 156 1.26 13.18 -13.41
N GLN A 157 2.33 12.50 -13.79
CA GLN A 157 2.45 11.78 -15.06
C GLN A 157 2.48 10.26 -14.80
N ILE A 158 1.85 9.50 -15.70
CA ILE A 158 1.96 8.03 -15.68
C ILE A 158 3.38 7.66 -16.07
N THR A 159 4.03 6.83 -15.25
CA THR A 159 5.41 6.38 -15.49
C THR A 159 5.46 5.25 -16.51
N SER A 160 6.61 5.10 -17.17
CA SER A 160 6.87 3.95 -18.04
C SER A 160 7.30 2.70 -17.25
N GLU A 161 7.74 2.85 -16.01
CA GLU A 161 8.21 1.73 -15.17
C GLU A 161 7.18 0.62 -15.06
N TYR A 162 5.89 0.95 -14.97
CA TYR A 162 4.82 -0.03 -14.95
C TYR A 162 4.68 -0.80 -16.27
N MET A 163 5.08 -0.20 -17.40
CA MET A 163 4.96 -0.79 -18.74
C MET A 163 6.15 -1.68 -19.11
N ASP A 164 7.29 -1.50 -18.44
CA ASP A 164 8.55 -2.19 -18.71
C ASP A 164 8.79 -3.39 -17.78
N VAL A 165 7.75 -3.87 -17.11
CA VAL A 165 7.88 -4.97 -16.14
C VAL A 165 8.22 -6.26 -16.85
N GLU A 166 9.29 -6.93 -16.43
CA GLU A 166 9.70 -8.24 -16.95
C GLU A 166 8.64 -9.34 -16.74
N ASP A 167 7.80 -9.18 -15.73
CA ASP A 167 6.67 -10.10 -15.49
C ASP A 167 5.41 -9.64 -16.22
N ALA A 168 5.35 -9.96 -17.51
CA ALA A 168 4.22 -9.67 -18.38
C ALA A 168 2.89 -10.25 -17.84
N ALA A 169 2.91 -11.32 -17.06
CA ALA A 169 1.72 -11.91 -16.46
C ALA A 169 1.11 -10.97 -15.42
N ILE A 170 1.93 -10.36 -14.55
CA ILE A 170 1.44 -9.37 -13.57
C ILE A 170 0.89 -8.13 -14.28
N ALA A 171 1.51 -7.68 -15.36
CA ALA A 171 1.11 -6.47 -16.07
C ALA A 171 -0.09 -6.66 -16.99
N SER A 172 -0.23 -7.83 -17.65
CA SER A 172 -1.19 -8.07 -18.72
C SER A 172 -2.43 -8.88 -18.33
N ASP A 173 -2.34 -9.71 -17.31
CA ASP A 173 -3.45 -10.56 -16.92
C ASP A 173 -4.50 -9.82 -16.06
N PHE A 174 -5.74 -10.32 -16.12
CA PHE A 174 -6.83 -9.80 -15.32
C PHE A 174 -6.76 -10.35 -13.90
N HIS A 175 -6.32 -9.51 -12.97
CA HIS A 175 -6.27 -9.84 -11.56
C HIS A 175 -6.97 -8.76 -10.72
N PRO A 176 -7.57 -9.10 -9.57
CA PRO A 176 -7.88 -8.10 -8.54
C PRO A 176 -6.58 -7.44 -8.10
N ARG A 177 -6.55 -6.09 -8.08
CA ARG A 177 -5.33 -5.34 -7.79
C ARG A 177 -5.54 -4.30 -6.70
N THR A 178 -4.51 -4.08 -5.92
CA THR A 178 -4.35 -2.92 -5.04
C THR A 178 -3.20 -2.07 -5.60
N SER A 179 -3.45 -0.78 -5.78
CA SER A 179 -2.48 0.20 -6.32
C SER A 179 -2.50 1.47 -5.50
#